data_cc8def8ae6785ce8d7b623b12a43386e
#
_entry.id   cc8def8ae6785ce8d7b623b12a43386e
#
_cell.length_a   1.000
_cell.length_b   1.000
_cell.length_c   1.000
_cell.angle_alpha   90.00
_cell.angle_beta   90.00
_cell.angle_gamma   90.00
#
_symmetry.space_group_name_H-M   'P 1'
#
loop_
_entity.id
_entity.type
_entity.pdbx_description
1 polymer ?
#
loop_
_entity_poly.entity_id
_entity_poly.type
_entity_poly.pdbx_seq_one_letter_code
_entity_poly.pdbx_strand_id
1 'polypeptide(L)'
;MMLLFGTVPSKDLPMTYGQVRQEGDYLFAAGQRFSRTQGTGAMISAALAMTNYFKLEAPHVLIAGDIGDGKGTRDIYKYLTEHIVELAPDVLTMHYSLPIMALLKKLIEVIRTMPKRPF
;
A
#
# COMPACT_ATOMS: atom_id res chain seq x y z
N MET A 1 4.10 10.67 7.03
CA MET A 1 4.47 9.47 6.27
C MET A 1 3.46 9.26 5.15
N MET A 2 3.92 8.92 3.98
CA MET A 2 3.07 8.54 2.83
C MET A 2 2.89 7.03 2.85
N LEU A 3 1.66 6.56 2.81
CA LEU A 3 1.32 5.14 2.75
C LEU A 3 0.65 4.82 1.42
N LEU A 4 1.24 3.91 0.67
CA LEU A 4 0.72 3.41 -0.60
C LEU A 4 0.26 1.96 -0.40
N PHE A 5 -0.92 1.64 -0.85
CA PHE A 5 -1.39 0.26 -0.72
C PHE A 5 -2.07 -0.27 -1.98
N GLY A 6 -1.99 -1.56 -2.16
CA GLY A 6 -2.59 -2.26 -3.27
C GLY A 6 -2.09 -3.69 -3.39
N THR A 7 -2.66 -4.42 -4.32
CA THR A 7 -2.24 -5.80 -4.57
C THR A 7 -1.28 -5.88 -5.75
N VAL A 8 -0.50 -6.93 -5.76
CA VAL A 8 0.37 -7.30 -6.89
C VAL A 8 -0.06 -8.67 -7.43
N PRO A 9 0.06 -8.91 -8.74
CA PRO A 9 -0.39 -10.16 -9.35
C PRO A 9 0.60 -11.30 -9.07
N SER A 10 0.69 -11.70 -7.83
CA SER A 10 1.57 -12.78 -7.36
C SER A 10 0.79 -13.69 -6.43
N LYS A 11 0.97 -14.99 -6.61
CA LYS A 11 0.38 -15.99 -5.74
C LYS A 11 1.06 -16.05 -4.37
N ASP A 12 2.35 -15.79 -4.32
CA ASP A 12 3.20 -16.15 -3.19
C ASP A 12 3.63 -14.96 -2.32
N LEU A 13 3.27 -13.73 -2.69
CA LEU A 13 3.64 -12.56 -1.90
C LEU A 13 2.70 -12.44 -0.69
N PRO A 14 3.22 -12.63 0.54
CA PRO A 14 2.40 -12.41 1.73
C PRO A 14 2.08 -10.93 1.91
N MET A 15 1.04 -10.62 2.67
CA MET A 15 0.77 -9.24 3.06
C MET A 15 2.00 -8.67 3.75
N THR A 16 2.47 -7.51 3.27
CA THR A 16 3.75 -6.93 3.66
C THR A 16 3.56 -5.44 3.92
N TYR A 17 4.01 -4.98 5.07
CA TYR A 17 4.09 -3.57 5.44
C TYR A 17 5.54 -3.19 5.68
N GLY A 18 5.97 -2.07 5.13
CA GLY A 18 7.31 -1.55 5.38
C GLY A 18 7.67 -0.37 4.48
N GLN A 19 8.79 0.25 4.78
CA GLN A 19 9.35 1.30 3.94
C GLN A 19 9.95 0.69 2.69
N VAL A 20 9.67 1.28 1.53
CA VAL A 20 10.09 0.74 0.25
C VAL A 20 11.47 1.25 -0.15
N ARG A 21 12.24 0.40 -0.81
CA ARG A 21 13.48 0.76 -1.50
C ARG A 21 13.52 0.07 -2.86
N GLN A 22 14.35 0.58 -3.75
CA GLN A 22 14.56 -0.01 -5.07
C GLN A 22 15.99 -0.53 -5.22
N GLU A 23 16.12 -1.73 -5.76
CA GLU A 23 17.39 -2.30 -6.20
C GLU A 23 17.22 -2.85 -7.61
N GLY A 24 17.91 -2.24 -8.60
CA GLY A 24 17.76 -2.62 -9.99
C GLY A 24 16.31 -2.50 -10.47
N ASP A 25 15.78 -3.58 -11.00
CA ASP A 25 14.42 -3.64 -11.55
C ASP A 25 13.35 -4.04 -10.51
N TYR A 26 13.72 -4.17 -9.26
CA TYR A 26 12.83 -4.64 -8.21
C TYR A 26 12.66 -3.65 -7.08
N LEU A 27 11.48 -3.70 -6.48
CA LEU A 27 11.17 -3.03 -5.25
C LEU A 27 11.26 -4.01 -4.09
N PHE A 28 11.64 -3.50 -2.91
CA PHE A 28 11.79 -4.28 -1.69
C PHE A 28 11.11 -3.56 -0.54
N ALA A 29 10.39 -4.32 0.27
CA ALA A 29 9.86 -3.87 1.54
C ALA A 29 9.81 -5.04 2.52
N ALA A 30 10.26 -4.84 3.75
CA ALA A 30 10.25 -5.85 4.81
C ALA A 30 10.77 -7.23 4.36
N GLY A 31 11.85 -7.26 3.57
CA GLY A 31 12.45 -8.50 3.07
C GLY A 31 11.75 -9.14 1.89
N GLN A 32 10.66 -8.57 1.40
CA GLN A 32 9.92 -9.08 0.23
C GLN A 32 10.29 -8.29 -1.03
N ARG A 33 10.41 -9.00 -2.13
CA ARG A 33 10.72 -8.44 -3.46
C ARG A 33 9.48 -8.46 -4.35
N PHE A 34 9.26 -7.39 -5.09
CA PHE A 34 8.16 -7.32 -6.05
C PHE A 34 8.52 -6.44 -7.25
N SER A 35 7.77 -6.63 -8.34
CA SER A 35 8.04 -5.92 -9.60
C SER A 35 7.62 -4.46 -9.52
N ARG A 36 8.38 -3.57 -10.21
CA ARG A 36 8.09 -2.14 -10.34
C ARG A 36 7.34 -1.77 -11.61
N THR A 37 6.98 -2.73 -12.45
CA THR A 37 6.63 -2.43 -13.84
C THR A 37 5.15 -2.18 -14.11
N GLN A 38 4.24 -2.66 -13.27
CA GLN A 38 2.81 -2.56 -13.53
C GLN A 38 2.01 -2.30 -12.26
N GLY A 39 0.85 -1.67 -12.43
CA GLY A 39 -0.13 -1.51 -11.38
C GLY A 39 0.43 -0.90 -10.11
N THR A 40 0.22 -1.56 -8.99
CA THR A 40 0.69 -1.13 -7.67
C THR A 40 2.20 -0.91 -7.64
N GLY A 41 2.98 -1.80 -8.26
CA GLY A 41 4.43 -1.66 -8.35
C GLY A 41 4.85 -0.39 -9.08
N ALA A 42 4.20 -0.07 -10.20
CA ALA A 42 4.46 1.15 -10.96
C ALA A 42 4.11 2.41 -10.16
N MET A 43 3.00 2.42 -9.46
CA MET A 43 2.60 3.52 -8.58
C MET A 43 3.66 3.75 -7.49
N ILE A 44 4.09 2.69 -6.83
CA ILE A 44 5.10 2.76 -5.77
C ILE A 44 6.44 3.25 -6.35
N SER A 45 6.85 2.74 -7.49
CA SER A 45 8.09 3.17 -8.16
C SER A 45 8.07 4.67 -8.48
N ALA A 46 6.95 5.18 -8.99
CA ALA A 46 6.79 6.61 -9.27
C ALA A 46 6.87 7.45 -7.99
N ALA A 47 6.20 7.03 -6.95
CA ALA A 47 6.24 7.73 -5.65
C ALA A 47 7.65 7.73 -5.04
N LEU A 48 8.35 6.61 -5.13
CA LEU A 48 9.73 6.50 -4.64
C LEU A 48 10.68 7.42 -5.42
N ALA A 49 10.55 7.48 -6.74
CA ALA A 49 11.34 8.38 -7.58
C ALA A 49 11.08 9.86 -7.19
N MET A 50 9.83 10.21 -6.96
CA MET A 50 9.46 11.57 -6.56
C MET A 50 10.00 11.93 -5.18
N THR A 51 9.84 11.05 -4.19
CA THR A 51 10.36 11.30 -2.83
C THR A 51 11.87 11.39 -2.82
N ASN A 52 12.57 10.58 -3.62
CA ASN A 52 14.01 10.68 -3.78
C ASN A 52 14.43 12.03 -4.41
N TYR A 53 13.73 12.46 -5.44
CA TYR A 53 14.01 13.73 -6.11
C TYR A 53 13.87 14.92 -5.15
N PHE A 54 12.83 14.95 -4.36
CA PHE A 54 12.57 16.01 -3.39
C PHE A 54 13.28 15.83 -2.04
N LYS A 55 14.09 14.77 -1.90
CA LYS A 55 14.79 14.44 -0.64
C LYS A 55 13.84 14.27 0.55
N LEU A 56 12.70 13.68 0.29
CA LEU A 56 11.71 13.32 1.31
C LEU A 56 11.92 11.89 1.78
N GLU A 57 11.30 11.57 2.91
CA GLU A 57 11.24 10.19 3.41
C GLU A 57 10.62 9.26 2.35
N ALA A 58 11.25 8.11 2.14
CA ALA A 58 10.71 7.10 1.23
C ALA A 58 9.33 6.63 1.69
N PRO A 59 8.40 6.35 0.75
CA PRO A 59 7.06 5.91 1.13
C PRO A 59 7.08 4.59 1.89
N HIS A 60 6.06 4.40 2.73
CA HIS A 60 5.70 3.08 3.25
C HIS A 60 4.69 2.43 2.31
N VAL A 61 4.72 1.13 2.25
CA VAL A 61 3.81 0.34 1.41
C VAL A 61 3.12 -0.73 2.24
N LEU A 62 1.89 -1.01 1.86
CA LEU A 62 1.13 -2.16 2.32
C LEU A 62 0.65 -2.92 1.10
N ILE A 63 1.25 -4.05 0.84
CA ILE A 63 1.03 -4.83 -0.36
C ILE A 63 0.71 -6.28 -0.02
N ALA A 64 0.02 -6.94 -0.91
CA ALA A 64 -0.24 -8.38 -0.83
C ALA A 64 -0.38 -8.96 -2.23
N GLY A 65 -0.01 -10.21 -2.41
CA GLY A 65 -0.29 -10.94 -3.63
C GLY A 65 -1.78 -11.23 -3.76
N ASP A 66 -2.31 -11.07 -4.96
CA ASP A 66 -3.70 -11.39 -5.28
C ASP A 66 -3.78 -11.80 -6.75
N ILE A 67 -4.28 -12.99 -6.99
CA ILE A 67 -4.42 -13.55 -8.35
C ILE A 67 -5.84 -13.38 -8.91
N GLY A 68 -6.66 -12.52 -8.28
CA GLY A 68 -8.02 -12.25 -8.70
C GLY A 68 -9.10 -12.87 -7.82
N ASP A 69 -8.72 -13.60 -6.77
CA ASP A 69 -9.65 -14.21 -5.80
C ASP A 69 -10.04 -13.27 -4.64
N GLY A 70 -9.36 -12.13 -4.53
CA GLY A 70 -9.64 -11.12 -3.53
C GLY A 70 -9.02 -11.39 -2.15
N LYS A 71 -8.21 -12.41 -2.00
CA LYS A 71 -7.59 -12.74 -0.72
C LYS A 71 -6.65 -11.63 -0.25
N GLY A 72 -5.75 -11.19 -1.11
CA GLY A 72 -4.82 -10.11 -0.79
C GLY A 72 -5.53 -8.80 -0.50
N THR A 73 -6.56 -8.48 -1.27
CA THR A 73 -7.41 -7.30 -1.06
C THR A 73 -8.05 -7.30 0.33
N ARG A 74 -8.63 -8.43 0.73
CA ARG A 74 -9.25 -8.58 2.05
C ARG A 74 -8.23 -8.41 3.18
N ASP A 75 -7.07 -9.01 3.03
CA ASP A 75 -6.00 -8.91 4.03
C ASP A 75 -5.55 -7.47 4.23
N ILE A 76 -5.37 -6.72 3.13
CA ILE A 76 -5.00 -5.31 3.16
C ILE A 76 -6.06 -4.47 3.86
N TYR A 77 -7.33 -4.60 3.48
CA TYR A 77 -8.41 -3.82 4.10
C TYR A 77 -8.55 -4.12 5.59
N LYS A 78 -8.43 -5.38 5.97
CA LYS A 78 -8.48 -5.77 7.38
C LYS A 78 -7.34 -5.10 8.17
N TYR A 79 -6.13 -5.19 7.67
CA TYR A 79 -4.97 -4.57 8.32
C TYR A 79 -5.12 -3.06 8.44
N LEU A 80 -5.51 -2.38 7.36
CA LEU A 80 -5.71 -0.93 7.37
C LEU A 80 -6.79 -0.52 8.36
N THR A 81 -7.94 -1.18 8.34
CA THR A 81 -9.04 -0.87 9.25
C THR A 81 -8.62 -0.97 10.71
N GLU A 82 -7.79 -1.96 11.03
CA GLU A 82 -7.30 -2.18 12.39
C GLU A 82 -6.17 -1.22 12.80
N HIS A 83 -5.35 -0.73 11.85
CA HIS A 83 -4.09 -0.06 12.17
C HIS A 83 -3.97 1.38 11.65
N ILE A 84 -4.89 1.86 10.82
CA ILE A 84 -4.77 3.18 10.17
C ILE A 84 -4.65 4.32 11.17
N VAL A 85 -5.32 4.23 12.30
CA VAL A 85 -5.28 5.26 13.35
C VAL A 85 -3.89 5.35 13.97
N GLU A 86 -3.25 4.22 14.23
CA GLU A 86 -1.89 4.16 14.78
C GLU A 86 -0.85 4.60 13.76
N LEU A 87 -1.01 4.17 12.51
CA LEU A 87 -0.09 4.53 11.42
C LEU A 87 -0.16 6.02 11.11
N ALA A 88 -1.32 6.63 11.24
CA ALA A 88 -1.57 8.05 11.04
C ALA A 88 -0.84 8.63 9.80
N PRO A 89 -1.05 8.07 8.60
CA PRO A 89 -0.36 8.57 7.42
C PRO A 89 -0.85 9.98 7.07
N ASP A 90 0.07 10.81 6.55
CA ASP A 90 -0.28 12.12 6.02
C ASP A 90 -0.95 12.02 4.65
N VAL A 91 -0.51 11.06 3.86
CA VAL A 91 -1.03 10.75 2.53
C VAL A 91 -1.32 9.26 2.45
N LEU A 92 -2.50 8.92 1.97
CA LEU A 92 -2.92 7.54 1.76
C LEU A 92 -3.34 7.36 0.32
N THR A 93 -2.64 6.51 -0.42
CA THR A 93 -2.89 6.29 -1.84
C THR A 93 -3.15 4.82 -2.12
N MET A 94 -4.22 4.57 -2.85
CA MET A 94 -4.63 3.22 -3.23
C MET A 94 -4.47 3.02 -4.74
N HIS A 95 -3.83 1.95 -5.11
CA HIS A 95 -3.96 1.44 -6.47
C HIS A 95 -5.18 0.52 -6.54
N TYR A 96 -5.95 0.68 -7.62
CA TYR A 96 -7.15 -0.12 -7.85
C TYR A 96 -6.82 -1.62 -7.84
N SER A 97 -7.48 -2.33 -6.98
CA SER A 97 -7.68 -3.76 -7.05
C SER A 97 -9.15 -4.00 -6.76
N LEU A 98 -9.70 -5.14 -7.11
CA LEU A 98 -11.13 -5.43 -7.04
C LEU A 98 -11.77 -4.79 -5.80
N PRO A 99 -12.63 -3.76 -5.96
CA PRO A 99 -13.18 -3.06 -4.81
C PRO A 99 -14.18 -3.95 -4.08
N ILE A 100 -13.91 -4.22 -2.83
CA ILE A 100 -14.88 -4.84 -1.93
C ILE A 100 -15.54 -3.69 -1.19
N MET A 101 -16.69 -3.23 -1.68
CA MET A 101 -17.34 -2.01 -1.22
C MET A 101 -17.63 -2.00 0.27
N ALA A 102 -18.03 -3.12 0.84
CA ALA A 102 -18.30 -3.21 2.28
C ALA A 102 -17.04 -2.95 3.13
N LEU A 103 -15.89 -3.45 2.69
CA LEU A 103 -14.62 -3.24 3.37
C LEU A 103 -14.10 -1.82 3.18
N LEU A 104 -14.27 -1.26 1.98
CA LEU A 104 -13.92 0.14 1.71
C LEU A 104 -14.76 1.10 2.58
N LYS A 105 -16.05 0.88 2.68
CA LYS A 105 -16.93 1.69 3.55
C LYS A 105 -16.48 1.64 4.99
N LYS A 106 -16.13 0.46 5.48
CA LYS A 106 -15.65 0.27 6.85
C LYS A 106 -14.35 1.03 7.11
N LEU A 107 -13.41 0.98 6.18
CA LEU A 107 -12.17 1.75 6.25
C LEU A 107 -12.45 3.26 6.26
N ILE A 108 -13.33 3.74 5.38
CA ILE A 108 -13.71 5.16 5.33
C ILE A 108 -14.33 5.62 6.64
N GLU A 109 -15.17 4.81 7.26
CA GLU A 109 -15.77 5.11 8.56
C GLU A 109 -14.70 5.30 9.64
N VAL A 110 -13.69 4.43 9.66
CA VAL A 110 -12.56 4.55 10.60
C VAL A 110 -11.76 5.83 10.33
N ILE A 111 -11.46 6.12 9.06
CA ILE A 111 -10.73 7.35 8.68
C ILE A 111 -11.48 8.60 9.14
N ARG A 112 -12.80 8.60 9.05
CA ARG A 112 -13.62 9.74 9.50
C ARG A 112 -13.52 10.01 11.00
N THR A 113 -13.14 9.03 11.79
CA THR A 113 -12.93 9.21 13.24
C THR A 113 -11.56 9.82 13.58
N MET A 114 -10.65 9.87 12.63
CA MET A 114 -9.28 10.33 12.87
C MET A 114 -9.25 11.84 13.10
N PRO A 115 -8.49 12.34 14.10
CA PRO A 115 -8.32 13.78 14.33
C PRO A 115 -7.74 14.52 13.13
N LYS A 116 -6.78 13.88 12.45
CA LYS A 116 -6.19 14.36 11.21
C LYS A 116 -6.40 13.29 10.14
N ARG A 117 -7.24 13.57 9.19
CA ARG A 117 -7.48 12.66 8.07
C ARG A 117 -6.35 12.74 7.07
N PRO A 118 -5.92 11.59 6.51
CA PRO A 118 -4.94 11.60 5.44
C PRO A 118 -5.50 12.28 4.18
N PHE A 119 -4.61 12.87 3.45
CA PHE A 119 -4.91 13.32 2.08
C PHE A 119 -5.05 12.13 1.16
#